data_ddc640570d7c5ec91bf946406f692434
#
_entry.id   ddc640570d7c5ec91bf946406f692434
#
_cell.length_a   1.000
_cell.length_b   1.000
_cell.length_c   1.000
_cell.angle_alpha   90.00
_cell.angle_beta   90.00
_cell.angle_gamma   90.00
#
_symmetry.space_group_name_H-M   'P 1'
#
loop_
_entity.id
_entity.type
_entity.pdbx_description
1 polymer ?
#
loop_
_entity_poly.entity_id
_entity_poly.type
_entity_poly.pdbx_seq_one_letter_code
_entity_poly.pdbx_strand_id
1 'polypeptide(L)'
;MKYISGLASAHLHSGQRVLSILGSTGSIGMSALRIAAKNPEKLRVHSLAGARNVKLLAEQAARFRPAHLGVLDAAGADELRRMLPPGYAPHIHTGQDGYMALAALPEVDLVLAAQVGAAGLMPALAAARAGKVLCLANKEALVLAGELFRQIAGESGCVILPVDSEHNALFQAVMGHDGRQVRRLILTASGGPIRTKSAEALERVTPEQALAHPNWSMGVKISIDSATMMNKGLEIIEAVHLYGMAPQEVDVVVHPQSIVHSLAEYEDGSQLAHLGIPAMEIPIGYCLGYPERLQTGLEPLDLTRIGTLTFEAPDTGRFPCLDLARTALREGAAHCVVLNAANEVAVQAFLDRRISFPGIARLIEDMLATAPRGEFNDPESILALDREARHTADAAIGDGRAQMRQHP
;
A
#
# COMPACT_ATOMS: atom_id res chain seq x y z
N MET A 1 21.64 6.10 -0.78
CA MET A 1 20.16 6.23 -1.00
C MET A 1 19.89 7.20 -2.14
N LYS A 2 18.95 6.88 -3.04
CA LYS A 2 18.45 7.78 -4.09
C LYS A 2 16.91 7.63 -4.17
N TYR A 3 16.20 8.65 -3.71
CA TYR A 3 14.73 8.60 -3.71
C TYR A 3 14.14 8.45 -5.13
N ILE A 4 12.95 7.83 -5.22
CA ILE A 4 12.32 7.41 -6.48
C ILE A 4 12.00 8.58 -7.42
N SER A 5 11.73 9.77 -6.89
CA SER A 5 11.36 10.97 -7.65
C SER A 5 12.07 12.22 -7.13
N GLY A 6 12.10 13.27 -7.94
CA GLY A 6 12.37 14.61 -7.46
C GLY A 6 11.27 15.07 -6.49
N LEU A 7 11.55 16.07 -5.66
CA LEU A 7 10.59 16.67 -4.72
C LEU A 7 10.26 18.13 -5.07
N ALA A 8 10.60 18.56 -6.28
CA ALA A 8 10.29 19.88 -6.80
C ALA A 8 9.12 19.79 -7.81
N SER A 9 7.98 20.34 -7.46
CA SER A 9 6.83 20.44 -8.35
C SER A 9 6.07 21.73 -8.07
N ALA A 10 5.59 22.38 -9.13
CA ALA A 10 4.71 23.55 -8.99
C ALA A 10 3.44 23.22 -8.19
N HIS A 11 2.94 22.00 -8.29
CA HIS A 11 1.76 21.52 -7.55
C HIS A 11 1.95 21.47 -6.02
N LEU A 12 3.18 21.51 -5.53
CA LEU A 12 3.47 21.54 -4.09
C LEU A 12 3.42 22.95 -3.48
N HIS A 13 3.36 23.98 -4.31
CA HIS A 13 3.44 25.39 -3.88
C HIS A 13 2.15 26.17 -4.12
N SER A 14 1.10 25.53 -4.67
CA SER A 14 -0.21 26.15 -4.85
C SER A 14 -0.93 26.33 -3.50
N GLY A 15 -1.74 27.37 -3.34
CA GLY A 15 -2.51 27.62 -2.13
C GLY A 15 -3.45 26.46 -1.79
N GLN A 16 -4.66 26.44 -2.37
CA GLN A 16 -5.59 25.30 -2.27
C GLN A 16 -5.29 24.29 -3.37
N ARG A 17 -4.97 23.04 -3.00
CA ARG A 17 -4.65 21.97 -3.95
C ARG A 17 -5.89 21.16 -4.34
N VAL A 18 -5.91 20.74 -5.59
CA VAL A 18 -7.01 20.00 -6.21
C VAL A 18 -6.72 18.49 -6.14
N LEU A 19 -7.60 17.75 -5.45
CA LEU A 19 -7.40 16.37 -5.06
C LEU A 19 -8.30 15.41 -5.84
N SER A 20 -7.71 14.37 -6.43
CA SER A 20 -8.36 13.16 -6.93
C SER A 20 -8.15 12.01 -5.97
N ILE A 21 -9.21 11.29 -5.55
CA ILE A 21 -9.11 10.13 -4.68
C ILE A 21 -9.59 8.88 -5.42
N LEU A 22 -8.66 8.00 -5.76
CA LEU A 22 -8.93 6.70 -6.35
C LEU A 22 -9.04 5.65 -5.25
N GLY A 23 -10.23 5.10 -5.03
CA GLY A 23 -10.53 4.22 -3.89
C GLY A 23 -11.11 4.99 -2.69
N SER A 24 -11.95 6.01 -2.93
CA SER A 24 -12.52 6.89 -1.89
C SER A 24 -13.39 6.16 -0.86
N THR A 25 -13.98 5.03 -1.24
CA THR A 25 -14.85 4.22 -0.37
C THR A 25 -14.08 3.22 0.52
N GLY A 26 -12.77 3.07 0.30
CA GLY A 26 -11.87 2.28 1.16
C GLY A 26 -11.43 3.05 2.42
N SER A 27 -10.76 2.35 3.35
CA SER A 27 -10.29 2.93 4.63
C SER A 27 -9.39 4.16 4.42
N ILE A 28 -8.42 4.07 3.49
CA ILE A 28 -7.50 5.17 3.17
C ILE A 28 -8.27 6.36 2.57
N GLY A 29 -9.16 6.10 1.60
CA GLY A 29 -9.97 7.15 0.98
C GLY A 29 -10.89 7.85 1.98
N MET A 30 -11.51 7.11 2.91
CA MET A 30 -12.32 7.68 3.98
C MET A 30 -11.49 8.54 4.95
N SER A 31 -10.27 8.10 5.30
CA SER A 31 -9.35 8.91 6.12
C SER A 31 -8.94 10.19 5.39
N ALA A 32 -8.63 10.10 4.09
CA ALA A 32 -8.31 11.27 3.27
C ALA A 32 -9.46 12.29 3.20
N LEU A 33 -10.70 11.81 3.07
CA LEU A 33 -11.88 12.67 3.09
C LEU A 33 -12.12 13.35 4.46
N ARG A 34 -11.76 12.65 5.57
CA ARG A 34 -11.78 13.29 6.90
C ARG A 34 -10.74 14.41 7.00
N ILE A 35 -9.54 14.21 6.46
CA ILE A 35 -8.49 15.25 6.40
C ILE A 35 -8.94 16.41 5.51
N ALA A 36 -9.45 16.14 4.31
CA ALA A 36 -9.94 17.20 3.41
C ALA A 36 -11.06 18.04 4.03
N ALA A 37 -11.99 17.40 4.75
CA ALA A 37 -13.07 18.07 5.44
C ALA A 37 -12.60 18.99 6.58
N LYS A 38 -11.44 18.72 7.19
CA LYS A 38 -10.84 19.56 8.25
C LYS A 38 -9.95 20.68 7.71
N ASN A 39 -9.53 20.59 6.45
CA ASN A 39 -8.62 21.53 5.81
C ASN A 39 -9.19 22.04 4.46
N PRO A 40 -10.41 22.58 4.42
CA PRO A 40 -11.07 22.97 3.17
C PRO A 40 -10.37 24.13 2.46
N GLU A 41 -9.61 24.96 3.18
CA GLU A 41 -8.81 26.04 2.62
C GLU A 41 -7.54 25.55 1.90
N LYS A 42 -7.09 24.33 2.23
CA LYS A 42 -5.87 23.70 1.67
C LYS A 42 -6.19 22.64 0.61
N LEU A 43 -7.33 21.97 0.72
CA LEU A 43 -7.68 20.82 -0.13
C LEU A 43 -9.09 20.97 -0.72
N ARG A 44 -9.20 20.85 -2.04
CA ARG A 44 -10.46 20.78 -2.77
C ARG A 44 -10.60 19.40 -3.42
N VAL A 45 -11.60 18.64 -3.00
CA VAL A 45 -11.92 17.33 -3.60
C VAL A 45 -12.56 17.58 -4.97
N HIS A 46 -11.88 17.16 -6.05
CA HIS A 46 -12.31 17.37 -7.43
C HIS A 46 -12.85 16.09 -8.07
N SER A 47 -12.29 14.95 -7.72
CA SER A 47 -12.80 13.66 -8.18
C SER A 47 -12.76 12.59 -7.09
N LEU A 48 -13.75 11.69 -7.12
CA LEU A 48 -13.85 10.53 -6.24
C LEU A 48 -14.11 9.28 -7.08
N ALA A 49 -13.39 8.21 -6.79
CA ALA A 49 -13.62 6.92 -7.43
C ALA A 49 -13.79 5.80 -6.39
N GLY A 50 -14.81 4.99 -6.60
CA GLY A 50 -15.08 3.75 -5.87
C GLY A 50 -15.36 2.61 -6.85
N ALA A 51 -15.36 1.35 -6.39
CA ALA A 51 -15.67 0.22 -7.25
C ALA A 51 -17.10 -0.31 -7.00
N ARG A 52 -17.29 -1.01 -5.88
CA ARG A 52 -18.54 -1.75 -5.57
C ARG A 52 -19.48 -1.04 -4.61
N ASN A 53 -18.96 -0.17 -3.75
CA ASN A 53 -19.79 0.54 -2.75
C ASN A 53 -20.33 1.85 -3.32
N VAL A 54 -21.27 1.73 -4.28
CA VAL A 54 -21.88 2.86 -4.97
C VAL A 54 -22.65 3.76 -4.01
N LYS A 55 -23.30 3.18 -2.99
CA LYS A 55 -24.05 3.93 -1.98
C LYS A 55 -23.15 4.89 -1.20
N LEU A 56 -22.03 4.40 -0.67
CA LEU A 56 -21.07 5.24 0.06
C LEU A 56 -20.46 6.30 -0.86
N LEU A 57 -20.18 5.96 -2.12
CA LEU A 57 -19.69 6.94 -3.11
C LEU A 57 -20.72 8.06 -3.34
N ALA A 58 -22.01 7.74 -3.43
CA ALA A 58 -23.08 8.73 -3.55
C ALA A 58 -23.17 9.66 -2.32
N GLU A 59 -23.04 9.11 -1.12
CA GLU A 59 -22.99 9.87 0.13
C GLU A 59 -21.78 10.83 0.16
N GLN A 60 -20.59 10.34 -0.25
CA GLN A 60 -19.39 11.16 -0.38
C GLN A 60 -19.57 12.26 -1.44
N ALA A 61 -20.15 11.93 -2.59
CA ALA A 61 -20.43 12.85 -3.67
C ALA A 61 -21.43 13.95 -3.26
N ALA A 62 -22.45 13.59 -2.51
CA ALA A 62 -23.42 14.56 -1.97
C ALA A 62 -22.76 15.58 -1.04
N ARG A 63 -21.78 15.15 -0.23
CA ARG A 63 -21.07 15.98 0.74
C ARG A 63 -20.00 16.88 0.10
N PHE A 64 -19.14 16.31 -0.75
CA PHE A 64 -17.96 17.00 -1.28
C PHE A 64 -18.19 17.65 -2.65
N ARG A 65 -19.29 17.30 -3.34
CA ARG A 65 -19.66 17.86 -4.65
C ARG A 65 -18.54 17.87 -5.68
N PRO A 66 -17.79 16.73 -5.88
CA PRO A 66 -16.73 16.69 -6.87
C PRO A 66 -17.28 16.84 -8.29
N ALA A 67 -16.47 17.39 -9.20
CA ALA A 67 -16.85 17.52 -10.61
C ALA A 67 -16.90 16.18 -11.35
N HIS A 68 -16.11 15.19 -10.88
CA HIS A 68 -15.97 13.89 -11.53
C HIS A 68 -16.15 12.76 -10.53
N LEU A 69 -16.81 11.67 -10.95
CA LEU A 69 -16.97 10.42 -10.21
C LEU A 69 -16.50 9.24 -11.05
N GLY A 70 -15.95 8.22 -10.41
CA GLY A 70 -15.52 6.97 -11.04
C GLY A 70 -16.15 5.75 -10.40
N VAL A 71 -16.65 4.83 -11.23
CA VAL A 71 -17.24 3.55 -10.81
C VAL A 71 -16.72 2.41 -11.68
N LEU A 72 -16.96 1.16 -11.22
CA LEU A 72 -16.43 -0.03 -11.88
C LEU A 72 -16.97 -0.22 -13.31
N ASP A 73 -18.27 0.00 -13.53
CA ASP A 73 -18.96 -0.31 -14.79
C ASP A 73 -20.19 0.57 -15.03
N ALA A 74 -20.84 0.36 -16.15
CA ALA A 74 -22.04 1.10 -16.54
C ALA A 74 -23.22 0.87 -15.58
N ALA A 75 -23.37 -0.33 -15.02
CA ALA A 75 -24.44 -0.62 -14.07
C ALA A 75 -24.27 0.20 -12.79
N GLY A 76 -23.02 0.27 -12.26
CA GLY A 76 -22.67 1.14 -11.13
C GLY A 76 -22.89 2.62 -11.45
N ALA A 77 -22.62 3.06 -12.69
CA ALA A 77 -22.88 4.44 -13.09
C ALA A 77 -24.38 4.79 -13.09
N ASP A 78 -25.21 3.88 -13.55
CA ASP A 78 -26.68 4.07 -13.57
C ASP A 78 -27.25 4.06 -12.14
N GLU A 79 -26.74 3.18 -11.27
CA GLU A 79 -27.09 3.15 -9.86
C GLU A 79 -26.69 4.48 -9.18
N LEU A 80 -25.47 4.94 -9.41
CA LEU A 80 -24.94 6.18 -8.83
C LEU A 80 -25.80 7.38 -9.25
N ARG A 81 -26.16 7.52 -10.54
CA ARG A 81 -27.01 8.63 -11.04
C ARG A 81 -28.33 8.72 -10.30
N ARG A 82 -28.94 7.57 -9.98
CA ARG A 82 -30.23 7.55 -9.24
C ARG A 82 -30.10 7.99 -7.78
N MET A 83 -28.90 7.88 -7.20
CA MET A 83 -28.63 8.24 -5.80
C MET A 83 -28.13 9.66 -5.62
N LEU A 84 -27.69 10.34 -6.69
CA LEU A 84 -27.18 11.70 -6.59
C LEU A 84 -28.30 12.70 -6.26
N PRO A 85 -27.99 13.78 -5.48
CA PRO A 85 -28.94 14.82 -5.19
C PRO A 85 -29.48 15.53 -6.44
N PRO A 86 -30.77 15.95 -6.44
CA PRO A 86 -31.33 16.72 -7.54
C PRO A 86 -30.48 17.96 -7.90
N GLY A 87 -30.30 18.18 -9.20
CA GLY A 87 -29.50 19.33 -9.71
C GLY A 87 -27.99 19.17 -9.58
N TYR A 88 -27.48 18.02 -9.15
CA TYR A 88 -26.06 17.70 -9.14
C TYR A 88 -25.75 16.65 -10.24
N ALA A 89 -25.02 17.06 -11.27
CA ALA A 89 -24.73 16.25 -12.45
C ALA A 89 -23.21 16.22 -12.73
N PRO A 90 -22.44 15.44 -11.94
CA PRO A 90 -21.01 15.27 -12.18
C PRO A 90 -20.75 14.41 -13.41
N HIS A 91 -19.55 14.52 -14.00
CA HIS A 91 -19.09 13.59 -15.01
C HIS A 91 -18.80 12.22 -14.37
N ILE A 92 -19.46 11.16 -14.88
CA ILE A 92 -19.28 9.80 -14.37
C ILE A 92 -18.42 9.01 -15.35
N HIS A 93 -17.29 8.52 -14.87
CA HIS A 93 -16.32 7.68 -15.57
C HIS A 93 -16.48 6.23 -15.15
N THR A 94 -16.25 5.29 -16.08
CA THR A 94 -16.41 3.85 -15.81
C THR A 94 -15.18 3.05 -16.18
N GLY A 95 -14.94 1.97 -15.44
CA GLY A 95 -13.89 1.00 -15.73
C GLY A 95 -12.47 1.55 -15.56
N GLN A 96 -11.51 0.77 -16.05
CA GLN A 96 -10.09 1.09 -15.93
C GLN A 96 -9.73 2.39 -16.64
N ASP A 97 -10.22 2.59 -17.85
CA ASP A 97 -9.97 3.83 -18.61
C ASP A 97 -10.54 5.06 -17.88
N GLY A 98 -11.70 4.91 -17.25
CA GLY A 98 -12.30 5.94 -16.42
C GLY A 98 -11.44 6.29 -15.20
N TYR A 99 -10.87 5.31 -14.52
CA TYR A 99 -9.96 5.55 -13.40
C TYR A 99 -8.64 6.19 -13.84
N MET A 100 -8.09 5.78 -15.00
CA MET A 100 -6.91 6.40 -15.59
C MET A 100 -7.17 7.86 -15.97
N ALA A 101 -8.33 8.15 -16.56
CA ALA A 101 -8.73 9.52 -16.90
C ALA A 101 -8.81 10.41 -15.65
N LEU A 102 -9.43 9.91 -14.55
CA LEU A 102 -9.51 10.63 -13.27
C LEU A 102 -8.14 10.90 -12.63
N ALA A 103 -7.18 10.00 -12.84
CA ALA A 103 -5.81 10.15 -12.36
C ALA A 103 -5.01 11.22 -13.13
N ALA A 104 -5.38 11.48 -14.39
CA ALA A 104 -4.65 12.37 -15.30
C ALA A 104 -5.38 13.70 -15.58
N LEU A 105 -6.49 14.01 -14.89
CA LEU A 105 -7.23 15.26 -15.09
C LEU A 105 -6.31 16.49 -15.00
N PRO A 106 -6.33 17.40 -15.98
CA PRO A 106 -5.46 18.58 -15.98
C PRO A 106 -5.60 19.47 -14.74
N GLU A 107 -6.82 19.58 -14.21
CA GLU A 107 -7.16 20.39 -13.04
C GLU A 107 -6.69 19.81 -11.71
N VAL A 108 -6.24 18.56 -11.69
CA VAL A 108 -5.82 17.85 -10.49
C VAL A 108 -4.34 18.06 -10.22
N ASP A 109 -3.99 18.45 -9.00
CA ASP A 109 -2.61 18.59 -8.50
C ASP A 109 -2.14 17.30 -7.82
N LEU A 110 -2.99 16.73 -6.95
CA LEU A 110 -2.72 15.58 -6.10
C LEU A 110 -3.60 14.39 -6.48
N VAL A 111 -3.01 13.22 -6.63
CA VAL A 111 -3.73 11.95 -6.81
C VAL A 111 -3.44 11.03 -5.63
N LEU A 112 -4.44 10.71 -4.85
CA LEU A 112 -4.35 9.65 -3.85
C LEU A 112 -4.71 8.32 -4.51
N ALA A 113 -3.72 7.48 -4.75
CA ALA A 113 -3.88 6.13 -5.31
C ALA A 113 -4.09 5.12 -4.17
N ALA A 114 -5.37 4.85 -3.84
CA ALA A 114 -5.77 3.98 -2.72
C ALA A 114 -6.63 2.78 -3.18
N GLN A 115 -6.50 2.38 -4.43
CA GLN A 115 -7.07 1.14 -4.95
C GLN A 115 -6.20 -0.04 -4.50
N VAL A 116 -6.80 -1.18 -4.18
CA VAL A 116 -6.10 -2.36 -3.66
C VAL A 116 -5.63 -3.27 -4.79
N GLY A 117 -4.44 -3.87 -4.64
CA GLY A 117 -3.90 -4.89 -5.53
C GLY A 117 -3.53 -4.37 -6.92
N ALA A 118 -3.39 -5.29 -7.88
CA ALA A 118 -2.98 -4.98 -9.25
C ALA A 118 -3.92 -4.01 -10.00
N ALA A 119 -5.19 -3.89 -9.57
CA ALA A 119 -6.16 -2.97 -10.18
C ALA A 119 -5.76 -1.49 -10.05
N GLY A 120 -4.97 -1.13 -9.04
CA GLY A 120 -4.46 0.22 -8.84
C GLY A 120 -3.24 0.58 -9.70
N LEU A 121 -2.60 -0.39 -10.37
CA LEU A 121 -1.36 -0.15 -11.13
C LEU A 121 -1.55 0.86 -12.26
N MET A 122 -2.49 0.61 -13.17
CA MET A 122 -2.67 1.47 -14.35
C MET A 122 -3.09 2.91 -14.01
N PRO A 123 -4.05 3.15 -13.10
CA PRO A 123 -4.36 4.52 -12.67
C PRO A 123 -3.19 5.23 -11.98
N ALA A 124 -2.39 4.53 -11.16
CA ALA A 124 -1.20 5.13 -10.55
C ALA A 124 -0.12 5.49 -11.58
N LEU A 125 0.11 4.63 -12.59
CA LEU A 125 1.00 4.93 -13.72
C LEU A 125 0.48 6.11 -14.56
N ALA A 126 -0.84 6.23 -14.76
CA ALA A 126 -1.44 7.36 -15.47
C ALA A 126 -1.21 8.68 -14.72
N ALA A 127 -1.36 8.70 -13.39
CA ALA A 127 -1.03 9.86 -12.56
C ALA A 127 0.46 10.22 -12.67
N ALA A 128 1.35 9.22 -12.60
CA ALA A 128 2.79 9.42 -12.71
C ALA A 128 3.19 9.99 -14.08
N ARG A 129 2.67 9.42 -15.19
CA ARG A 129 2.90 9.93 -16.54
C ARG A 129 2.39 11.35 -16.76
N ALA A 130 1.30 11.72 -16.09
CA ALA A 130 0.74 13.07 -16.13
C ALA A 130 1.50 14.09 -15.24
N GLY A 131 2.63 13.70 -14.62
CA GLY A 131 3.46 14.57 -13.79
C GLY A 131 2.81 15.02 -12.49
N LYS A 132 1.78 14.32 -11.99
CA LYS A 132 1.05 14.68 -10.77
C LYS A 132 1.87 14.46 -9.51
N VAL A 133 1.45 15.06 -8.39
CA VAL A 133 1.87 14.61 -7.07
C VAL A 133 1.08 13.35 -6.72
N LEU A 134 1.73 12.21 -6.76
CA LEU A 134 1.14 10.89 -6.51
C LEU A 134 1.34 10.49 -5.04
N CYS A 135 0.28 10.59 -4.24
CA CYS A 135 0.22 10.04 -2.88
C CYS A 135 -0.08 8.54 -3.00
N LEU A 136 0.94 7.71 -2.97
CA LEU A 136 0.83 6.28 -3.27
C LEU A 136 0.53 5.48 -2.00
N ALA A 137 -0.70 4.95 -1.91
CA ALA A 137 -1.15 4.06 -0.83
C ALA A 137 -1.23 2.59 -1.26
N ASN A 138 -1.15 2.32 -2.58
CA ASN A 138 -1.14 0.99 -3.15
C ASN A 138 0.30 0.50 -3.26
N LYS A 139 0.78 -0.23 -2.24
CA LYS A 139 2.14 -0.78 -2.24
C LYS A 139 2.36 -1.83 -3.33
N GLU A 140 1.31 -2.56 -3.68
CA GLU A 140 1.37 -3.59 -4.71
C GLU A 140 1.79 -3.00 -6.07
N ALA A 141 1.47 -1.75 -6.35
CA ALA A 141 1.91 -1.08 -7.58
C ALA A 141 3.44 -0.99 -7.69
N LEU A 142 4.14 -0.69 -6.59
CA LEU A 142 5.62 -0.69 -6.56
C LEU A 142 6.20 -2.09 -6.56
N VAL A 143 5.55 -3.05 -5.91
CA VAL A 143 5.96 -4.46 -5.96
C VAL A 143 5.91 -5.00 -7.40
N LEU A 144 4.86 -4.64 -8.15
CA LEU A 144 4.65 -5.06 -9.54
C LEU A 144 5.56 -4.33 -10.53
N ALA A 145 5.77 -3.02 -10.35
CA ALA A 145 6.30 -2.15 -11.39
C ALA A 145 7.25 -1.05 -10.85
N GLY A 146 8.00 -1.31 -9.77
CA GLY A 146 8.81 -0.29 -9.11
C GLY A 146 9.85 0.37 -10.00
N GLU A 147 10.55 -0.38 -10.87
CA GLU A 147 11.50 0.18 -11.83
C GLU A 147 10.81 1.08 -12.87
N LEU A 148 9.63 0.67 -13.35
CA LEU A 148 8.83 1.47 -14.27
C LEU A 148 8.37 2.79 -13.62
N PHE A 149 7.97 2.78 -12.35
CA PHE A 149 7.66 4.01 -11.61
C PHE A 149 8.88 4.92 -11.48
N ARG A 150 10.08 4.38 -11.22
CA ARG A 150 11.33 5.15 -11.18
C ARG A 150 11.62 5.83 -12.51
N GLN A 151 11.51 5.08 -13.60
CA GLN A 151 11.70 5.61 -14.95
C GLN A 151 10.72 6.74 -15.24
N ILE A 152 9.41 6.47 -15.09
CA ILE A 152 8.35 7.46 -15.38
C ILE A 152 8.49 8.71 -14.52
N ALA A 153 8.78 8.57 -13.22
CA ALA A 153 8.97 9.72 -12.35
C ALA A 153 10.17 10.58 -12.76
N GLY A 154 11.25 9.95 -13.26
CA GLY A 154 12.41 10.66 -13.82
C GLY A 154 12.09 11.41 -15.10
N GLU A 155 11.22 10.88 -15.95
CA GLU A 155 10.84 11.46 -17.25
C GLU A 155 9.76 12.54 -17.12
N SER A 156 8.73 12.30 -16.30
CA SER A 156 7.54 13.17 -16.18
C SER A 156 7.65 14.29 -15.15
N GLY A 157 8.64 14.20 -14.25
CA GLY A 157 8.71 15.08 -13.09
C GLY A 157 7.63 14.83 -12.03
N CYS A 158 6.95 13.67 -12.06
CA CYS A 158 6.02 13.24 -11.03
C CYS A 158 6.71 13.22 -9.66
N VAL A 159 6.01 13.71 -8.63
CA VAL A 159 6.44 13.57 -7.24
C VAL A 159 5.68 12.42 -6.62
N ILE A 160 6.38 11.40 -6.13
CA ILE A 160 5.77 10.26 -5.44
C ILE A 160 5.94 10.45 -3.93
N LEU A 161 4.85 10.43 -3.17
CA LEU A 161 4.82 10.52 -1.72
C LEU A 161 4.22 9.23 -1.14
N PRO A 162 4.94 8.54 -0.24
CA PRO A 162 4.48 7.27 0.31
C PRO A 162 3.43 7.49 1.39
N VAL A 163 2.27 6.86 1.24
CA VAL A 163 1.17 6.92 2.21
C VAL A 163 1.25 5.80 3.23
N ASP A 164 1.89 4.67 2.88
CA ASP A 164 2.15 3.60 3.85
C ASP A 164 2.89 4.17 5.07
N SER A 165 2.45 3.82 6.28
CA SER A 165 2.90 4.49 7.51
C SER A 165 4.40 4.34 7.75
N GLU A 166 4.96 3.17 7.48
CA GLU A 166 6.37 2.87 7.63
C GLU A 166 7.22 3.63 6.61
N HIS A 167 6.79 3.66 5.36
CA HIS A 167 7.50 4.42 4.32
C HIS A 167 7.35 5.93 4.50
N ASN A 168 6.20 6.40 4.96
CA ASN A 168 6.03 7.80 5.31
C ASN A 168 6.94 8.20 6.48
N ALA A 169 7.10 7.32 7.47
CA ALA A 169 8.03 7.51 8.57
C ALA A 169 9.49 7.60 8.10
N LEU A 170 9.90 6.67 7.22
CA LEU A 170 11.23 6.72 6.58
C LEU A 170 11.42 8.00 5.79
N PHE A 171 10.42 8.38 4.97
CA PHE A 171 10.46 9.62 4.20
C PHE A 171 10.73 10.83 5.10
N GLN A 172 10.02 10.94 6.22
CA GLN A 172 10.23 12.03 7.19
C GLN A 172 11.59 11.95 7.91
N ALA A 173 12.11 10.73 8.15
CA ALA A 173 13.39 10.53 8.81
C ALA A 173 14.59 10.86 7.91
N VAL A 174 14.46 10.73 6.57
CA VAL A 174 15.58 10.94 5.64
C VAL A 174 15.51 12.29 4.93
N MET A 175 14.34 12.95 4.86
CA MET A 175 14.22 14.25 4.20
C MET A 175 14.96 15.35 4.99
N GLY A 176 15.71 16.15 4.27
CA GLY A 176 16.55 17.21 4.86
C GLY A 176 17.96 16.76 5.23
N HIS A 177 18.29 15.48 5.08
CA HIS A 177 19.61 14.92 5.28
C HIS A 177 20.24 14.50 3.94
N ASP A 178 21.58 14.38 3.93
CA ASP A 178 22.29 13.84 2.76
C ASP A 178 22.01 12.32 2.65
N GLY A 179 21.30 11.92 1.62
CA GLY A 179 20.96 10.52 1.39
C GLY A 179 22.17 9.58 1.29
N ARG A 180 23.38 10.09 0.97
CA ARG A 180 24.60 9.29 0.95
C ARG A 180 25.05 8.84 2.33
N GLN A 181 24.59 9.52 3.39
CA GLN A 181 24.91 9.21 4.78
C GLN A 181 23.93 8.22 5.41
N VAL A 182 22.88 7.82 4.70
CA VAL A 182 21.94 6.79 5.16
C VAL A 182 22.58 5.43 4.95
N ARG A 183 22.88 4.74 6.05
CA ARG A 183 23.52 3.43 6.08
C ARG A 183 22.52 2.31 5.84
N ARG A 184 21.35 2.36 6.52
CA ARG A 184 20.27 1.40 6.35
C ARG A 184 18.92 1.97 6.77
N LEU A 185 17.87 1.36 6.27
CA LEU A 185 16.49 1.62 6.67
C LEU A 185 15.99 0.47 7.55
N ILE A 186 15.24 0.78 8.60
CA ILE A 186 14.72 -0.21 9.53
C ILE A 186 13.19 -0.06 9.58
N LEU A 187 12.50 -1.02 8.98
CA LEU A 187 11.05 -1.11 9.00
C LEU A 187 10.58 -1.74 10.31
N THR A 188 9.64 -1.10 11.00
CA THR A 188 9.00 -1.71 12.16
C THR A 188 7.78 -2.53 11.75
N ALA A 189 7.53 -3.63 12.44
CA ALA A 189 6.37 -4.51 12.25
C ALA A 189 5.65 -4.69 13.59
N SER A 190 4.32 -4.71 13.60
CA SER A 190 3.57 -5.09 14.82
C SER A 190 3.79 -6.56 15.19
N GLY A 191 4.20 -7.39 14.22
CA GLY A 191 4.28 -8.84 14.33
C GLY A 191 2.94 -9.55 14.19
N GLY A 192 1.85 -8.81 14.02
CA GLY A 192 0.51 -9.35 13.84
C GLY A 192 -0.13 -9.93 15.11
N PRO A 193 -1.41 -10.37 15.03
CA PRO A 193 -2.18 -10.82 16.19
C PRO A 193 -1.76 -12.19 16.73
N ILE A 194 -1.01 -12.96 15.96
CA ILE A 194 -0.68 -14.35 16.28
C ILE A 194 0.81 -14.59 16.50
N ARG A 195 1.63 -13.52 16.62
CA ARG A 195 3.10 -13.59 16.75
C ARG A 195 3.60 -14.46 17.91
N THR A 196 2.83 -14.61 18.96
CA THR A 196 3.20 -15.39 20.17
C THR A 196 2.75 -16.85 20.14
N LYS A 197 2.03 -17.30 19.07
CA LYS A 197 1.59 -18.69 18.94
C LYS A 197 2.76 -19.62 18.58
N SER A 198 2.72 -20.85 19.09
CA SER A 198 3.68 -21.90 18.67
C SER A 198 3.45 -22.34 17.21
N ALA A 199 4.41 -22.99 16.59
CA ALA A 199 4.29 -23.51 15.22
C ALA A 199 3.09 -24.46 15.05
N GLU A 200 2.85 -25.34 16.05
CA GLU A 200 1.72 -26.29 16.03
C GLU A 200 0.38 -25.55 16.17
N ALA A 201 0.35 -24.45 16.93
CA ALA A 201 -0.85 -23.63 17.07
C ALA A 201 -1.19 -22.85 15.79
N LEU A 202 -0.18 -22.51 14.96
CA LEU A 202 -0.38 -21.82 13.69
C LEU A 202 -1.15 -22.70 12.67
N GLU A 203 -1.01 -24.02 12.68
CA GLU A 203 -1.78 -24.91 11.79
C GLU A 203 -3.31 -24.84 12.02
N ARG A 204 -3.73 -24.38 13.21
CA ARG A 204 -5.14 -24.29 13.60
C ARG A 204 -5.66 -22.84 13.67
N VAL A 205 -4.89 -21.89 13.18
CA VAL A 205 -5.31 -20.47 13.15
C VAL A 205 -6.49 -20.31 12.21
N THR A 206 -7.55 -19.67 12.70
CA THR A 206 -8.73 -19.35 11.90
C THR A 206 -8.62 -17.95 11.30
N PRO A 207 -9.37 -17.65 10.22
CA PRO A 207 -9.44 -16.31 9.65
C PRO A 207 -9.76 -15.23 10.69
N GLU A 208 -10.69 -15.49 11.59
CA GLU A 208 -11.11 -14.54 12.63
C GLU A 208 -9.97 -14.20 13.59
N GLN A 209 -9.15 -15.20 13.94
CA GLN A 209 -7.97 -14.98 14.79
C GLN A 209 -6.89 -14.17 14.08
N ALA A 210 -6.68 -14.43 12.79
CA ALA A 210 -5.69 -13.72 11.99
C ALA A 210 -6.12 -12.27 11.67
N LEU A 211 -7.44 -11.99 11.63
CA LEU A 211 -7.99 -10.65 11.42
C LEU A 211 -8.01 -9.77 12.68
N ALA A 212 -7.85 -10.34 13.87
CA ALA A 212 -7.96 -9.62 15.15
C ALA A 212 -6.68 -8.83 15.48
N HIS A 213 -6.31 -7.85 14.61
CA HIS A 213 -5.12 -7.03 14.82
C HIS A 213 -5.26 -6.14 16.07
N PRO A 214 -4.25 -6.10 17.01
CA PRO A 214 -4.41 -5.44 18.30
C PRO A 214 -4.43 -3.91 18.22
N ASN A 215 -3.70 -3.30 17.27
CA ASN A 215 -3.47 -1.84 17.23
C ASN A 215 -4.11 -1.15 16.04
N TRP A 216 -4.31 -1.84 14.93
CA TRP A 216 -4.76 -1.26 13.67
C TRP A 216 -6.12 -1.82 13.25
N SER A 217 -7.02 -0.92 12.86
CA SER A 217 -8.24 -1.28 12.12
C SER A 217 -7.94 -1.21 10.62
N MET A 218 -7.73 -2.35 10.01
CA MET A 218 -7.27 -2.46 8.63
C MET A 218 -8.23 -3.25 7.75
N GLY A 219 -8.04 -3.19 6.43
CA GLY A 219 -8.73 -4.04 5.47
C GLY A 219 -8.37 -5.53 5.68
N VAL A 220 -9.23 -6.41 5.18
CA VAL A 220 -9.11 -7.87 5.38
C VAL A 220 -7.78 -8.42 4.87
N LYS A 221 -7.40 -8.08 3.62
CA LYS A 221 -6.16 -8.56 2.99
C LYS A 221 -4.91 -8.18 3.80
N ILE A 222 -4.76 -6.90 4.10
CA ILE A 222 -3.57 -6.38 4.82
C ILE A 222 -3.50 -6.91 6.27
N SER A 223 -4.63 -7.27 6.90
CA SER A 223 -4.63 -7.89 8.22
C SER A 223 -4.02 -9.30 8.18
N ILE A 224 -4.35 -10.10 7.16
CA ILE A 224 -3.72 -11.40 6.95
C ILE A 224 -2.24 -11.24 6.58
N ASP A 225 -1.89 -10.29 5.72
CA ASP A 225 -0.50 -9.99 5.38
C ASP A 225 0.32 -9.56 6.61
N SER A 226 -0.28 -8.82 7.53
CA SER A 226 0.36 -8.50 8.82
C SER A 226 0.58 -9.75 9.67
N ALA A 227 -0.42 -10.64 9.73
CA ALA A 227 -0.34 -11.88 10.50
C ALA A 227 0.73 -12.84 9.96
N THR A 228 0.94 -12.91 8.65
CA THR A 228 1.93 -13.75 7.96
C THR A 228 3.32 -13.11 7.87
N MET A 229 3.49 -11.85 8.24
CA MET A 229 4.64 -10.98 7.95
C MET A 229 4.85 -10.68 6.44
N MET A 230 3.92 -11.07 5.55
CA MET A 230 3.98 -10.72 4.14
C MET A 230 3.86 -9.21 3.92
N ASN A 231 3.04 -8.51 4.72
CA ASN A 231 2.95 -7.06 4.64
C ASN A 231 4.35 -6.42 4.72
N LYS A 232 5.17 -6.88 5.68
CA LYS A 232 6.53 -6.38 5.84
C LYS A 232 7.46 -6.84 4.71
N GLY A 233 7.22 -8.01 4.15
CA GLY A 233 7.91 -8.47 2.94
C GLY A 233 7.65 -7.57 1.73
N LEU A 234 6.40 -7.21 1.48
CA LEU A 234 6.03 -6.26 0.41
C LEU A 234 6.61 -4.87 0.66
N GLU A 235 6.67 -4.44 1.90
CA GLU A 235 7.25 -3.15 2.28
C GLU A 235 8.78 -3.11 2.09
N ILE A 236 9.51 -4.22 2.23
CA ILE A 236 10.93 -4.27 1.86
C ILE A 236 11.10 -3.99 0.37
N ILE A 237 10.28 -4.62 -0.48
CA ILE A 237 10.31 -4.40 -1.93
C ILE A 237 9.99 -2.93 -2.25
N GLU A 238 8.96 -2.38 -1.62
CA GLU A 238 8.57 -0.98 -1.74
C GLU A 238 9.70 -0.04 -1.31
N ALA A 239 10.37 -0.30 -0.17
CA ALA A 239 11.50 0.49 0.34
C ALA A 239 12.66 0.54 -0.66
N VAL A 240 13.03 -0.60 -1.23
CA VAL A 240 14.09 -0.68 -2.25
C VAL A 240 13.75 0.22 -3.44
N HIS A 241 12.52 0.18 -3.93
CA HIS A 241 12.09 1.02 -5.04
C HIS A 241 11.95 2.51 -4.65
N LEU A 242 11.40 2.83 -3.48
CA LEU A 242 11.23 4.22 -3.04
C LEU A 242 12.57 4.91 -2.76
N TYR A 243 13.45 4.24 -2.04
CA TYR A 243 14.67 4.87 -1.50
C TYR A 243 15.93 4.52 -2.29
N GLY A 244 15.88 3.56 -3.22
CA GLY A 244 17.06 3.13 -3.99
C GLY A 244 18.15 2.57 -3.10
N MET A 245 17.78 1.87 -2.04
CA MET A 245 18.67 1.13 -1.17
C MET A 245 18.85 -0.29 -1.71
N ALA A 246 19.98 -0.90 -1.41
CA ALA A 246 20.16 -2.32 -1.72
C ALA A 246 19.27 -3.19 -0.77
N PRO A 247 18.78 -4.37 -1.23
CA PRO A 247 17.89 -5.20 -0.40
C PRO A 247 18.43 -5.55 0.98
N GLN A 248 19.76 -5.70 1.11
CA GLN A 248 20.46 -6.00 2.37
C GLN A 248 20.60 -4.78 3.30
N GLU A 249 20.30 -3.58 2.82
CA GLU A 249 20.30 -2.34 3.60
C GLU A 249 18.91 -1.99 4.14
N VAL A 250 17.93 -2.89 3.96
CA VAL A 250 16.57 -2.75 4.49
C VAL A 250 16.32 -3.85 5.51
N ASP A 251 16.34 -3.49 6.79
CA ASP A 251 16.11 -4.37 7.92
C ASP A 251 14.66 -4.31 8.42
N VAL A 252 14.29 -5.29 9.25
CA VAL A 252 13.00 -5.39 9.90
C VAL A 252 13.18 -5.63 11.39
N VAL A 253 12.42 -4.91 12.21
CA VAL A 253 12.31 -5.14 13.64
C VAL A 253 10.84 -5.23 14.04
N VAL A 254 10.50 -6.16 14.93
CA VAL A 254 9.15 -6.27 15.47
C VAL A 254 9.01 -5.31 16.64
N HIS A 255 8.02 -4.42 16.57
CA HIS A 255 7.66 -3.43 17.57
C HIS A 255 6.15 -3.51 17.85
N PRO A 256 5.74 -4.33 18.85
CA PRO A 256 4.32 -4.68 19.04
C PRO A 256 3.42 -3.49 19.32
N GLN A 257 3.93 -2.43 19.96
CA GLN A 257 3.14 -1.25 20.32
C GLN A 257 2.81 -0.36 19.09
N SER A 258 3.54 -0.51 17.97
CA SER A 258 3.35 0.28 16.74
C SER A 258 3.39 1.81 16.95
N ILE A 259 4.20 2.27 17.90
CA ILE A 259 4.43 3.70 18.19
C ILE A 259 5.57 4.25 17.35
N VAL A 260 6.68 3.50 17.24
CA VAL A 260 7.75 3.78 16.29
C VAL A 260 7.35 3.18 14.96
N HIS A 261 7.19 4.02 13.93
CA HIS A 261 6.70 3.57 12.62
C HIS A 261 7.81 3.12 11.67
N SER A 262 9.03 3.63 11.79
CA SER A 262 10.27 3.16 11.16
C SER A 262 11.43 4.06 11.55
N LEU A 263 12.66 3.63 11.20
CA LEU A 263 13.90 4.34 11.53
C LEU A 263 14.86 4.37 10.32
N ALA A 264 15.61 5.44 10.20
CA ALA A 264 16.77 5.52 9.33
C ALA A 264 18.05 5.54 10.19
N GLU A 265 19.00 4.66 9.90
CA GLU A 265 20.32 4.64 10.54
C GLU A 265 21.34 5.32 9.63
N TYR A 266 22.17 6.17 10.22
CA TYR A 266 23.17 6.96 9.52
C TYR A 266 24.58 6.40 9.76
N GLU A 267 25.57 6.87 8.95
CA GLU A 267 26.97 6.41 9.01
C GLU A 267 27.65 6.65 10.36
N ASP A 268 27.20 7.65 11.12
CA ASP A 268 27.70 7.93 12.47
C ASP A 268 27.09 7.04 13.56
N GLY A 269 26.21 6.11 13.19
CA GLY A 269 25.49 5.21 14.08
C GLY A 269 24.24 5.81 14.72
N SER A 270 23.90 7.07 14.45
CA SER A 270 22.64 7.66 14.91
C SER A 270 21.44 7.08 14.18
N GLN A 271 20.29 7.02 14.85
CA GLN A 271 19.02 6.57 14.28
C GLN A 271 17.96 7.66 14.44
N LEU A 272 17.31 8.03 13.32
CA LEU A 272 16.18 8.93 13.33
C LEU A 272 14.89 8.12 13.13
N ALA A 273 13.93 8.32 14.04
CA ALA A 273 12.67 7.60 14.06
C ALA A 273 11.48 8.55 14.01
N HIS A 274 10.45 8.18 13.29
CA HIS A 274 9.14 8.82 13.38
C HIS A 274 8.28 8.07 14.40
N LEU A 275 7.76 8.82 15.39
CA LEU A 275 6.85 8.31 16.39
C LEU A 275 5.47 8.96 16.24
N GLY A 276 4.43 8.16 16.39
CA GLY A 276 3.04 8.61 16.32
C GLY A 276 2.07 7.57 16.86
N ILE A 277 0.84 7.98 17.12
CA ILE A 277 -0.23 7.02 17.38
C ILE A 277 -0.52 6.23 16.07
N PRO A 278 -0.96 4.96 16.17
CA PRO A 278 -1.24 4.12 15.00
C PRO A 278 -2.54 4.57 14.29
N ALA A 279 -2.44 5.64 13.47
CA ALA A 279 -3.55 6.23 12.74
C ALA A 279 -3.11 6.69 11.34
N MET A 280 -3.82 6.23 10.31
CA MET A 280 -3.51 6.55 8.91
C MET A 280 -3.72 8.04 8.56
N GLU A 281 -4.46 8.78 9.36
CA GLU A 281 -4.62 10.24 9.21
C GLU A 281 -3.28 10.98 9.28
N ILE A 282 -2.28 10.47 9.99
CA ILE A 282 -0.95 11.09 10.10
C ILE A 282 -0.22 11.03 8.76
N PRO A 283 0.10 9.85 8.18
CA PRO A 283 0.81 9.78 6.91
C PRO A 283 0.00 10.32 5.74
N ILE A 284 -1.32 10.13 5.71
CA ILE A 284 -2.20 10.72 4.69
C ILE A 284 -2.17 12.24 4.77
N GLY A 285 -2.37 12.82 5.97
CA GLY A 285 -2.34 14.26 6.16
C GLY A 285 -0.99 14.88 5.78
N TYR A 286 0.10 14.17 6.09
CA TYR A 286 1.45 14.60 5.67
C TYR A 286 1.61 14.59 4.15
N CYS A 287 1.21 13.53 3.45
CA CYS A 287 1.29 13.46 1.99
C CYS A 287 0.41 14.52 1.31
N LEU A 288 -0.84 14.68 1.75
CA LEU A 288 -1.76 15.66 1.18
C LEU A 288 -1.35 17.09 1.47
N GLY A 289 -0.63 17.34 2.56
CA GLY A 289 -0.14 18.65 2.97
C GLY A 289 1.27 19.00 2.51
N TYR A 290 2.09 18.01 2.12
CA TYR A 290 3.54 18.20 1.92
C TYR A 290 3.88 19.42 1.07
N PRO A 291 4.82 20.28 1.51
CA PRO A 291 5.69 20.12 2.68
C PRO A 291 5.08 20.59 4.02
N GLU A 292 3.88 21.15 4.02
CA GLU A 292 3.19 21.61 5.24
C GLU A 292 2.52 20.41 5.95
N ARG A 293 2.26 20.57 7.26
CA ARG A 293 1.48 19.61 8.05
C ARG A 293 0.04 20.06 8.17
N LEU A 294 -0.90 19.18 7.78
CA LEU A 294 -2.34 19.45 7.90
C LEU A 294 -2.86 19.04 9.28
N GLN A 295 -3.99 19.64 9.66
CA GLN A 295 -4.72 19.27 10.86
C GLN A 295 -5.35 17.89 10.67
N THR A 296 -4.97 16.92 11.51
CA THR A 296 -5.55 15.57 11.52
C THR A 296 -6.76 15.48 12.46
N GLY A 297 -6.76 16.30 13.53
CA GLY A 297 -7.74 16.23 14.62
C GLY A 297 -7.54 15.03 15.55
N LEU A 298 -6.35 14.47 15.54
CA LEU A 298 -5.93 13.39 16.45
C LEU A 298 -5.30 14.00 17.70
N GLU A 299 -5.44 13.31 18.82
CA GLU A 299 -4.72 13.66 20.05
C GLU A 299 -3.22 13.39 19.88
N PRO A 300 -2.34 14.25 20.41
CA PRO A 300 -0.90 14.04 20.39
C PRO A 300 -0.51 12.75 21.13
N LEU A 301 0.58 12.12 20.66
CA LEU A 301 1.21 11.02 21.36
C LEU A 301 1.77 11.48 22.70
N ASP A 302 1.40 10.80 23.78
CA ASP A 302 1.93 11.02 25.12
C ASP A 302 2.85 9.86 25.53
N LEU A 303 4.16 10.08 25.45
CA LEU A 303 5.16 9.07 25.79
C LEU A 303 5.13 8.67 27.27
N THR A 304 4.63 9.53 28.16
CA THR A 304 4.53 9.20 29.59
C THR A 304 3.45 8.16 29.86
N ARG A 305 2.39 8.13 29.03
CA ARG A 305 1.34 7.10 29.08
C ARG A 305 1.79 5.80 28.44
N ILE A 306 2.62 5.86 27.39
CA ILE A 306 3.17 4.66 26.72
C ILE A 306 4.16 3.95 27.66
N GLY A 307 5.05 4.69 28.31
CA GLY A 307 6.00 4.19 29.31
C GLY A 307 7.14 3.38 28.69
N THR A 308 6.85 2.26 28.02
CA THR A 308 7.86 1.31 27.51
C THR A 308 7.65 1.00 26.05
N LEU A 309 8.72 1.02 25.28
CA LEU A 309 8.78 0.53 23.89
C LEU A 309 9.64 -0.74 23.85
N THR A 310 9.17 -1.76 23.16
CA THR A 310 9.87 -3.05 23.04
C THR A 310 10.14 -3.39 21.59
N PHE A 311 11.28 -4.05 21.36
CA PHE A 311 11.73 -4.44 20.03
C PHE A 311 12.22 -5.89 20.05
N GLU A 312 11.84 -6.67 19.05
CA GLU A 312 12.16 -8.08 18.90
C GLU A 312 12.68 -8.36 17.48
N ALA A 313 13.52 -9.36 17.32
CA ALA A 313 13.87 -9.85 15.96
C ALA A 313 12.67 -10.55 15.33
N PRO A 314 12.47 -10.44 14.00
CA PRO A 314 11.42 -11.19 13.32
C PRO A 314 11.74 -12.69 13.34
N ASP A 315 10.72 -13.52 13.57
CA ASP A 315 10.84 -14.99 13.54
C ASP A 315 10.45 -15.54 12.16
N THR A 316 11.42 -15.57 11.26
CA THR A 316 11.19 -16.04 9.89
C THR A 316 10.98 -17.55 9.79
N GLY A 317 11.36 -18.32 10.80
CA GLY A 317 11.07 -19.75 10.86
C GLY A 317 9.57 -20.04 11.02
N ARG A 318 8.88 -19.27 11.88
CA ARG A 318 7.42 -19.38 12.03
C ARG A 318 6.64 -18.57 11.00
N PHE A 319 7.20 -17.48 10.48
CA PHE A 319 6.57 -16.57 9.53
C PHE A 319 7.44 -16.38 8.29
N PRO A 320 7.52 -17.40 7.41
CA PRO A 320 8.50 -17.44 6.31
C PRO A 320 8.19 -16.46 5.17
N CYS A 321 7.01 -15.84 5.13
CA CYS A 321 6.63 -14.90 4.08
C CYS A 321 7.59 -13.71 3.95
N LEU A 322 8.24 -13.29 5.05
CA LEU A 322 9.25 -12.24 5.03
C LEU A 322 10.48 -12.65 4.19
N ASP A 323 10.98 -13.88 4.38
CA ASP A 323 12.13 -14.39 3.63
C ASP A 323 11.75 -14.75 2.19
N LEU A 324 10.52 -15.20 1.94
CA LEU A 324 10.01 -15.41 0.58
C LEU A 324 9.99 -14.09 -0.23
N ALA A 325 9.59 -12.99 0.39
CA ALA A 325 9.63 -11.68 -0.25
C ALA A 325 11.07 -11.21 -0.53
N ARG A 326 12.02 -11.42 0.41
CA ARG A 326 13.45 -11.14 0.19
C ARG A 326 14.01 -12.00 -0.95
N THR A 327 13.58 -13.23 -1.07
CA THR A 327 13.98 -14.13 -2.15
C THR A 327 13.41 -13.64 -3.48
N ALA A 328 12.12 -13.31 -3.55
CA ALA A 328 11.51 -12.78 -4.76
C ALA A 328 12.21 -11.50 -5.25
N LEU A 329 12.54 -10.59 -4.34
CA LEU A 329 13.26 -9.37 -4.66
C LEU A 329 14.66 -9.64 -5.24
N ARG A 330 15.38 -10.63 -4.71
CA ARG A 330 16.71 -11.03 -5.24
C ARG A 330 16.64 -11.68 -6.61
N GLU A 331 15.60 -12.46 -6.88
CA GLU A 331 15.41 -13.13 -8.17
C GLU A 331 14.87 -12.18 -9.26
N GLY A 332 14.29 -11.04 -8.89
CA GLY A 332 13.93 -9.96 -9.81
C GLY A 332 12.43 -9.72 -9.99
N ALA A 333 12.10 -8.82 -10.92
CA ALA A 333 10.75 -8.26 -11.08
C ALA A 333 9.67 -9.34 -11.30
N ALA A 334 9.92 -10.34 -12.13
CA ALA A 334 8.97 -11.42 -12.38
C ALA A 334 8.58 -12.16 -11.09
N HIS A 335 9.55 -12.44 -10.22
CA HIS A 335 9.29 -13.10 -8.94
C HIS A 335 8.49 -12.21 -7.99
N CYS A 336 8.69 -10.88 -8.01
CA CYS A 336 7.87 -9.96 -7.24
C CYS A 336 6.41 -9.94 -7.72
N VAL A 337 6.17 -10.01 -9.04
CA VAL A 337 4.81 -10.13 -9.61
C VAL A 337 4.16 -11.44 -9.16
N VAL A 338 4.86 -12.57 -9.29
CA VAL A 338 4.37 -13.89 -8.89
C VAL A 338 4.12 -13.95 -7.37
N LEU A 339 5.01 -13.39 -6.55
CA LEU A 339 4.84 -13.28 -5.10
C LEU A 339 3.51 -12.58 -4.75
N ASN A 340 3.28 -11.41 -5.35
CA ASN A 340 2.07 -10.63 -5.07
C ASN A 340 0.80 -11.38 -5.51
N ALA A 341 0.79 -11.93 -6.73
CA ALA A 341 -0.34 -12.67 -7.27
C ALA A 341 -0.67 -13.91 -6.42
N ALA A 342 0.35 -14.72 -6.10
CA ALA A 342 0.21 -15.90 -5.26
C ALA A 342 -0.28 -15.55 -3.85
N ASN A 343 0.25 -14.48 -3.25
CA ASN A 343 -0.18 -14.01 -1.94
C ASN A 343 -1.66 -13.61 -1.93
N GLU A 344 -2.13 -12.84 -2.91
CA GLU A 344 -3.54 -12.43 -2.96
C GLU A 344 -4.48 -13.63 -3.10
N VAL A 345 -4.12 -14.62 -3.94
CA VAL A 345 -4.87 -15.88 -4.09
C VAL A 345 -4.84 -16.70 -2.81
N ALA A 346 -3.67 -16.85 -2.18
CA ALA A 346 -3.50 -17.61 -0.95
C ALA A 346 -4.30 -17.00 0.22
N VAL A 347 -4.25 -15.68 0.36
CA VAL A 347 -5.03 -14.95 1.38
C VAL A 347 -6.52 -15.19 1.20
N GLN A 348 -7.04 -15.09 -0.03
CA GLN A 348 -8.45 -15.35 -0.29
C GLN A 348 -8.82 -16.81 -0.01
N ALA A 349 -7.99 -17.76 -0.42
CA ALA A 349 -8.21 -19.18 -0.15
C ALA A 349 -8.20 -19.51 1.35
N PHE A 350 -7.36 -18.84 2.13
CA PHE A 350 -7.36 -18.96 3.59
C PHE A 350 -8.65 -18.38 4.21
N LEU A 351 -9.09 -17.23 3.76
CA LEU A 351 -10.35 -16.62 4.20
C LEU A 351 -11.56 -17.51 3.88
N ASP A 352 -11.54 -18.19 2.73
CA ASP A 352 -12.55 -19.16 2.30
C ASP A 352 -12.35 -20.54 2.95
N ARG A 353 -11.35 -20.69 3.87
CA ARG A 353 -11.02 -21.95 4.55
C ARG A 353 -10.63 -23.09 3.63
N ARG A 354 -10.12 -22.80 2.43
CA ARG A 354 -9.62 -23.80 1.47
C ARG A 354 -8.20 -24.24 1.76
N ILE A 355 -7.40 -23.41 2.44
CA ILE A 355 -6.03 -23.72 2.89
C ILE A 355 -5.86 -23.32 4.36
N SER A 356 -4.87 -23.92 5.05
CA SER A 356 -4.47 -23.53 6.42
C SER A 356 -3.68 -22.23 6.43
N PHE A 357 -3.47 -21.62 7.61
CA PHE A 357 -2.65 -20.42 7.75
C PHE A 357 -1.21 -20.62 7.23
N PRO A 358 -0.46 -21.69 7.57
CA PRO A 358 0.83 -21.97 6.97
C PRO A 358 0.75 -22.36 5.48
N GLY A 359 -0.41 -22.79 5.01
CA GLY A 359 -0.68 -23.08 3.60
C GLY A 359 -0.50 -21.84 2.71
N ILE A 360 -0.65 -20.62 3.27
CA ILE A 360 -0.37 -19.36 2.55
C ILE A 360 1.10 -19.32 2.11
N ALA A 361 2.02 -19.50 3.04
CA ALA A 361 3.45 -19.45 2.72
C ALA A 361 3.89 -20.60 1.81
N ARG A 362 3.35 -21.81 2.01
CA ARG A 362 3.65 -22.98 1.16
C ARG A 362 3.24 -22.73 -0.29
N LEU A 363 2.04 -22.21 -0.53
CA LEU A 363 1.60 -21.89 -1.89
C LEU A 363 2.52 -20.85 -2.55
N ILE A 364 2.87 -19.79 -1.81
CA ILE A 364 3.78 -18.75 -2.33
C ILE A 364 5.14 -19.34 -2.67
N GLU A 365 5.71 -20.20 -1.81
CA GLU A 365 6.99 -20.89 -2.06
C GLU A 365 6.94 -21.75 -3.32
N ASP A 366 5.88 -22.56 -3.48
CA ASP A 366 5.69 -23.41 -4.67
C ASP A 366 5.57 -22.57 -5.95
N MET A 367 4.88 -21.45 -5.90
CA MET A 367 4.74 -20.53 -7.03
C MET A 367 6.06 -19.85 -7.39
N LEU A 368 6.84 -19.43 -6.39
CA LEU A 368 8.15 -18.82 -6.62
C LEU A 368 9.16 -19.80 -7.22
N ALA A 369 9.09 -21.09 -6.84
CA ALA A 369 9.98 -22.12 -7.40
C ALA A 369 9.80 -22.32 -8.92
N THR A 370 8.65 -21.96 -9.47
CA THR A 370 8.32 -22.07 -10.90
C THR A 370 8.19 -20.74 -11.62
N ALA A 371 8.49 -19.63 -10.93
CA ALA A 371 8.38 -18.29 -11.49
C ALA A 371 9.32 -18.11 -12.70
N PRO A 372 8.88 -17.45 -13.78
CA PRO A 372 9.71 -17.23 -14.95
C PRO A 372 10.84 -16.25 -14.62
N ARG A 373 11.96 -16.40 -15.35
CA ARG A 373 13.04 -15.41 -15.35
C ARG A 373 12.88 -14.53 -16.58
N GLY A 374 13.13 -13.23 -16.44
CA GLY A 374 13.07 -12.29 -17.55
C GLY A 374 12.78 -10.87 -17.08
N GLU A 375 12.86 -9.96 -18.02
CA GLU A 375 12.51 -8.55 -17.82
C GLU A 375 11.04 -8.34 -18.16
N PHE A 376 10.32 -7.68 -17.25
CA PHE A 376 8.93 -7.29 -17.39
C PHE A 376 8.87 -5.78 -17.15
N ASN A 377 9.12 -5.00 -18.23
CA ASN A 377 9.35 -3.57 -18.16
C ASN A 377 8.17 -2.75 -18.69
N ASP A 378 7.09 -3.39 -19.12
CA ASP A 378 5.88 -2.75 -19.59
C ASP A 378 4.64 -3.23 -18.81
N PRO A 379 3.60 -2.38 -18.67
CA PRO A 379 2.43 -2.73 -17.87
C PRO A 379 1.63 -3.93 -18.38
N GLU A 380 1.64 -4.18 -19.70
CA GLU A 380 0.87 -5.25 -20.32
C GLU A 380 1.48 -6.62 -19.99
N SER A 381 2.80 -6.75 -20.11
CA SER A 381 3.53 -7.98 -19.73
C SER A 381 3.45 -8.25 -18.22
N ILE A 382 3.55 -7.21 -17.38
CA ILE A 382 3.38 -7.33 -15.93
C ILE A 382 1.99 -7.86 -15.58
N LEU A 383 0.93 -7.25 -16.16
CA LEU A 383 -0.45 -7.67 -15.90
C LEU A 383 -0.78 -9.04 -16.52
N ALA A 384 -0.12 -9.41 -17.62
CA ALA A 384 -0.26 -10.75 -18.20
C ALA A 384 0.33 -11.81 -17.25
N LEU A 385 1.54 -11.58 -16.72
CA LEU A 385 2.18 -12.46 -15.74
C LEU A 385 1.37 -12.54 -14.44
N ASP A 386 0.83 -11.43 -13.92
CA ASP A 386 -0.03 -11.43 -12.73
C ASP A 386 -1.27 -12.32 -12.94
N ARG A 387 -1.94 -12.21 -14.12
CA ARG A 387 -3.09 -13.07 -14.44
C ARG A 387 -2.73 -14.55 -14.53
N GLU A 388 -1.62 -14.88 -15.19
CA GLU A 388 -1.12 -16.25 -15.30
C GLU A 388 -0.77 -16.84 -13.94
N ALA A 389 -0.05 -16.09 -13.11
CA ALA A 389 0.32 -16.50 -11.77
C ALA A 389 -0.92 -16.76 -10.88
N ARG A 390 -1.95 -15.90 -10.96
CA ARG A 390 -3.23 -16.10 -10.25
C ARG A 390 -3.91 -17.38 -10.69
N HIS A 391 -4.00 -17.62 -12.00
CA HIS A 391 -4.63 -18.84 -12.52
C HIS A 391 -3.88 -20.09 -12.06
N THR A 392 -2.55 -20.08 -12.12
CA THR A 392 -1.70 -21.19 -11.67
C THR A 392 -1.84 -21.44 -10.16
N ALA A 393 -1.89 -20.39 -9.34
CA ALA A 393 -2.08 -20.50 -7.90
C ALA A 393 -3.47 -21.07 -7.54
N ASP A 394 -4.53 -20.63 -8.21
CA ASP A 394 -5.89 -21.20 -8.01
C ASP A 394 -5.94 -22.68 -8.40
N ALA A 395 -5.29 -23.08 -9.50
CA ALA A 395 -5.20 -24.48 -9.91
C ALA A 395 -4.45 -25.35 -8.88
N ALA A 396 -3.32 -24.83 -8.34
CA ALA A 396 -2.55 -25.54 -7.33
C ALA A 396 -3.34 -25.79 -6.03
N ILE A 397 -4.24 -24.89 -5.66
CA ILE A 397 -5.16 -25.06 -4.52
C ILE A 397 -6.19 -26.15 -4.83
N GLY A 398 -6.76 -26.18 -6.04
CA GLY A 398 -7.76 -27.16 -6.49
C GLY A 398 -7.20 -28.59 -6.51
N ASP A 399 -5.94 -28.76 -6.87
CA ASP A 399 -5.21 -30.07 -6.93
C ASP A 399 -4.79 -30.59 -5.54
N GLY A 400 -5.07 -29.86 -4.45
CA GLY A 400 -4.70 -30.24 -3.08
C GLY A 400 -3.20 -30.12 -2.78
N ARG A 401 -2.36 -29.61 -3.69
CA ARG A 401 -0.89 -29.51 -3.52
C ARG A 401 -0.52 -28.61 -2.33
N ALA A 402 -1.29 -27.58 -2.06
CA ALA A 402 -1.10 -26.69 -0.91
C ALA A 402 -1.41 -27.34 0.46
N GLN A 403 -2.03 -28.53 0.49
CA GLN A 403 -2.37 -29.28 1.71
C GLN A 403 -1.41 -30.43 2.02
N MET A 404 -0.63 -30.94 1.04
CA MET A 404 0.01 -32.25 1.11
C MET A 404 1.47 -32.30 1.62
N ARG A 405 2.14 -31.15 1.85
CA ARG A 405 3.46 -31.20 2.48
C ARG A 405 3.33 -31.18 4.02
N GLN A 406 3.05 -32.35 4.60
CA GLN A 406 3.45 -32.60 5.99
C GLN A 406 4.98 -32.71 5.99
N HIS A 407 5.65 -31.88 6.79
CA HIS A 407 7.08 -32.03 7.00
C HIS A 407 7.39 -33.44 7.52
N PRO A 408 8.48 -34.09 7.03
CA PRO A 408 8.98 -35.34 7.57
C PRO A 408 9.44 -35.20 9.01
#